data_caead0033e0acb5b919a5009d5cab1ca
#
_entry.id   caead0033e0acb5b919a5009d5cab1ca
#
_cell.length_a   1.000
_cell.length_b   1.000
_cell.length_c   1.000
_cell.angle_alpha   90.00
_cell.angle_beta   90.00
_cell.angle_gamma   90.00
#
_symmetry.space_group_name_H-M   'P 1'
#
loop_
_entity.id
_entity.type
_entity.pdbx_description
1 polymer ?
#
loop_
_entity_poly.entity_id
_entity_poly.type
_entity_poly.pdbx_seq_one_letter_code
_entity_poly.pdbx_strand_id
1 'polypeptide(L)'
;IPLGLLIFSSILNILMDLWMVAGLGLGVFGAALATLIAQGISAVFSLLIFLHRMRRYESPFQRFDWRGLQSMLQIAVPSILQQSTVSIGMLIVQAVVNPFGTQALAGYSATMRVENVFSLIFVSIGNAVSPYVSQNLGANKIDRIKKGYHAALVLDLCFAAIAFVVIEALHTQISSLFLGKDGTALAYQVSGDYMRWIGYFFIVMGIKMATDGVLRGLGIMRPFLVASMVNLAIRLSVALICAPRFGIAFVWLAVPAGWL
;
A
#
# COMPACT_ATOMS: atom_id res chain seq x y z
N ILE A 1 -18.31 -11.26 6.51
CA ILE A 1 -19.20 -10.49 5.61
C ILE A 1 -18.39 -9.55 4.71
N PRO A 2 -17.48 -8.66 5.20
CA PRO A 2 -16.73 -7.79 4.30
C PRO A 2 -15.95 -8.54 3.21
N LEU A 3 -15.24 -9.61 3.57
CA LEU A 3 -14.54 -10.45 2.60
C LEU A 3 -15.45 -11.05 1.54
N GLY A 4 -16.64 -11.54 1.94
CA GLY A 4 -17.63 -12.08 1.01
C GLY A 4 -18.16 -11.04 0.02
N LEU A 5 -18.36 -9.79 0.47
CA LEU A 5 -18.75 -8.68 -0.40
C LEU A 5 -17.64 -8.25 -1.35
N LEU A 6 -16.38 -8.29 -0.91
CA LEU A 6 -15.23 -8.03 -1.78
C LEU A 6 -15.10 -9.09 -2.88
N ILE A 7 -15.19 -10.38 -2.52
CA ILE A 7 -15.17 -11.48 -3.49
C ILE A 7 -16.33 -11.35 -4.49
N PHE A 8 -17.55 -11.10 -3.99
CA PHE A 8 -18.71 -10.86 -4.84
C PHE A 8 -18.49 -9.69 -5.81
N SER A 9 -18.02 -8.54 -5.29
CA SER A 9 -17.72 -7.37 -6.12
C SER A 9 -16.66 -7.65 -7.18
N SER A 10 -15.61 -8.39 -6.82
CA SER A 10 -14.53 -8.74 -7.76
C SER A 10 -15.03 -9.67 -8.87
N ILE A 11 -15.82 -10.68 -8.54
CA ILE A 11 -16.40 -11.60 -9.54
C ILE A 11 -17.36 -10.84 -10.44
N LEU A 12 -18.24 -10.01 -9.86
CA LEU A 12 -19.18 -9.19 -10.62
C LEU A 12 -18.43 -8.23 -11.56
N ASN A 13 -17.36 -7.58 -11.09
CA ASN A 13 -16.53 -6.70 -11.92
C ASN A 13 -15.94 -7.45 -13.12
N ILE A 14 -15.31 -8.62 -12.89
CA ILE A 14 -14.74 -9.43 -13.98
C ILE A 14 -15.81 -9.80 -15.01
N LEU A 15 -16.99 -10.25 -14.58
CA LEU A 15 -18.09 -10.62 -15.48
C LEU A 15 -18.59 -9.42 -16.30
N MET A 16 -18.72 -8.26 -15.64
CA MET A 16 -19.14 -7.03 -16.29
C MET A 16 -18.07 -6.48 -17.23
N ASP A 17 -16.78 -6.57 -16.87
CA ASP A 17 -15.68 -6.20 -17.77
C ASP A 17 -15.72 -7.05 -19.04
N LEU A 18 -15.83 -8.37 -18.94
CA LEU A 18 -15.93 -9.25 -20.09
C LEU A 18 -17.15 -8.92 -20.96
N TRP A 19 -18.30 -8.66 -20.34
CA TRP A 19 -19.50 -8.31 -21.08
C TRP A 19 -19.42 -6.94 -21.76
N MET A 20 -18.97 -5.90 -21.04
CA MET A 20 -18.95 -4.53 -21.56
C MET A 20 -17.78 -4.27 -22.51
N VAL A 21 -16.61 -4.85 -22.21
CA VAL A 21 -15.41 -4.62 -23.06
C VAL A 21 -15.41 -5.57 -24.25
N ALA A 22 -15.53 -6.88 -24.03
CA ALA A 22 -15.46 -7.88 -25.08
C ALA A 22 -16.81 -8.07 -25.81
N GLY A 23 -17.95 -8.02 -25.10
CA GLY A 23 -19.27 -8.22 -25.69
C GLY A 23 -19.84 -6.97 -26.37
N LEU A 24 -19.78 -5.81 -25.71
CA LEU A 24 -20.34 -4.55 -26.22
C LEU A 24 -19.30 -3.65 -26.92
N GLY A 25 -18.01 -3.99 -26.87
CA GLY A 25 -16.96 -3.23 -27.52
C GLY A 25 -16.70 -1.83 -26.95
N LEU A 26 -17.12 -1.56 -25.69
CA LEU A 26 -17.04 -0.24 -25.08
C LEU A 26 -15.63 0.16 -24.65
N GLY A 27 -14.63 -0.71 -24.82
CA GLY A 27 -13.23 -0.43 -24.50
C GLY A 27 -13.01 0.07 -23.07
N VAL A 28 -12.20 1.12 -22.91
CA VAL A 28 -11.85 1.69 -21.59
C VAL A 28 -13.07 2.23 -20.83
N PHE A 29 -14.04 2.78 -21.55
CA PHE A 29 -15.29 3.28 -20.93
C PHE A 29 -16.08 2.13 -20.31
N GLY A 30 -16.17 0.98 -21.01
CA GLY A 30 -16.82 -0.23 -20.48
C GLY A 30 -16.20 -0.75 -19.21
N ALA A 31 -14.86 -0.80 -19.13
CA ALA A 31 -14.12 -1.21 -17.94
C ALA A 31 -14.37 -0.25 -16.76
N ALA A 32 -14.34 1.06 -17.00
CA ALA A 32 -14.63 2.04 -15.96
C ALA A 32 -16.07 1.90 -15.44
N LEU A 33 -17.04 1.70 -16.32
CA LEU A 33 -18.45 1.56 -15.96
C LEU A 33 -18.70 0.24 -15.21
N ALA A 34 -18.09 -0.86 -15.64
CA ALA A 34 -18.18 -2.16 -14.94
C ALA A 34 -17.66 -2.05 -13.50
N THR A 35 -16.52 -1.39 -13.31
CA THR A 35 -15.94 -1.14 -12.00
C THR A 35 -16.87 -0.28 -11.12
N LEU A 36 -17.42 0.79 -11.67
CA LEU A 36 -18.36 1.67 -10.96
C LEU A 36 -19.61 0.92 -10.50
N ILE A 37 -20.22 0.11 -11.37
CA ILE A 37 -21.42 -0.64 -11.07
C ILE A 37 -21.13 -1.72 -10.02
N ALA A 38 -20.06 -2.51 -10.19
CA ALA A 38 -19.72 -3.57 -9.26
C ALA A 38 -19.44 -3.04 -7.85
N GLN A 39 -18.69 -1.94 -7.75
CA GLN A 39 -18.41 -1.28 -6.47
C GLN A 39 -19.65 -0.61 -5.89
N GLY A 40 -20.47 0.03 -6.72
CA GLY A 40 -21.73 0.66 -6.30
C GLY A 40 -22.69 -0.34 -5.68
N ILE A 41 -22.90 -1.48 -6.35
CA ILE A 41 -23.75 -2.58 -5.84
C ILE A 41 -23.19 -3.11 -4.50
N SER A 42 -21.88 -3.35 -4.43
CA SER A 42 -21.23 -3.82 -3.20
C SER A 42 -21.35 -2.81 -2.05
N ALA A 43 -21.24 -1.52 -2.34
CA ALA A 43 -21.41 -0.45 -1.35
C ALA A 43 -22.85 -0.41 -0.79
N VAL A 44 -23.85 -0.53 -1.67
CA VAL A 44 -25.28 -0.60 -1.25
C VAL A 44 -25.53 -1.81 -0.36
N PHE A 45 -25.06 -3.00 -0.77
CA PHE A 45 -25.21 -4.21 0.07
C PHE A 45 -24.48 -4.08 1.40
N SER A 46 -23.27 -3.52 1.40
CA SER A 46 -22.52 -3.23 2.64
C SER A 46 -23.32 -2.33 3.58
N LEU A 47 -23.88 -1.26 3.04
CA LEU A 47 -24.69 -0.31 3.82
C LEU A 47 -25.95 -0.98 4.39
N LEU A 48 -26.68 -1.75 3.58
CA LEU A 48 -27.87 -2.45 4.03
C LEU A 48 -27.56 -3.45 5.14
N ILE A 49 -26.48 -4.24 5.00
CA ILE A 49 -26.06 -5.20 6.02
C ILE A 49 -25.60 -4.46 7.29
N PHE A 50 -24.88 -3.35 7.14
CA PHE A 50 -24.48 -2.52 8.27
C PHE A 50 -25.69 -1.99 9.03
N LEU A 51 -26.64 -1.35 8.34
CA LEU A 51 -27.87 -0.82 8.94
C LEU A 51 -28.70 -1.92 9.61
N HIS A 52 -28.82 -3.10 8.95
CA HIS A 52 -29.53 -4.24 9.54
C HIS A 52 -28.88 -4.73 10.84
N ARG A 53 -27.53 -4.78 10.88
CA ARG A 53 -26.80 -5.15 12.10
C ARG A 53 -26.90 -4.10 13.19
N MET A 54 -26.79 -2.82 12.84
CA MET A 54 -26.93 -1.71 13.80
C MET A 54 -28.27 -1.71 14.53
N ARG A 55 -29.36 -2.11 13.86
CA ARG A 55 -30.69 -2.24 14.49
C ARG A 55 -30.75 -3.25 15.65
N ARG A 56 -29.77 -4.14 15.78
CA ARG A 56 -29.68 -5.10 16.88
C ARG A 56 -29.05 -4.55 18.16
N TYR A 57 -28.44 -3.38 18.09
CA TYR A 57 -27.83 -2.72 19.23
C TYR A 57 -28.78 -1.65 19.76
N GLU A 58 -29.33 -1.89 20.94
CA GLU A 58 -30.11 -0.90 21.68
C GLU A 58 -29.13 0.15 22.23
N SER A 59 -28.95 1.21 21.52
CA SER A 59 -28.16 2.38 21.94
C SER A 59 -29.06 3.61 21.86
N PRO A 60 -29.03 4.53 22.84
CA PRO A 60 -29.74 5.79 22.71
C PRO A 60 -29.22 6.51 21.46
N PHE A 61 -30.07 6.60 20.44
CA PHE A 61 -29.72 7.17 19.15
C PHE A 61 -29.51 8.68 19.28
N GLN A 62 -28.25 9.10 19.38
CA GLN A 62 -27.88 10.49 19.15
C GLN A 62 -27.68 10.66 17.64
N ARG A 63 -28.45 11.54 17.04
CA ARG A 63 -28.39 11.81 15.59
C ARG A 63 -27.00 12.29 15.15
N PHE A 64 -26.25 12.92 16.03
CA PHE A 64 -24.91 13.43 15.75
C PHE A 64 -24.11 13.56 17.06
N ASP A 65 -22.91 12.95 17.10
CA ASP A 65 -21.96 13.11 18.20
C ASP A 65 -20.72 13.88 17.73
N TRP A 66 -20.63 15.14 18.16
CA TRP A 66 -19.49 16.00 17.82
C TRP A 66 -18.18 15.49 18.38
N ARG A 67 -18.18 14.90 19.56
CA ARG A 67 -16.97 14.33 20.20
C ARG A 67 -16.47 13.10 19.43
N GLY A 68 -17.39 12.25 19.03
CA GLY A 68 -17.10 11.12 18.15
C GLY A 68 -16.48 11.54 16.84
N LEU A 69 -17.07 12.54 16.15
CA LEU A 69 -16.52 13.10 14.91
C LEU A 69 -15.11 13.68 15.12
N GLN A 70 -14.90 14.44 16.18
CA GLN A 70 -13.59 15.02 16.51
C GLN A 70 -12.52 13.92 16.71
N SER A 71 -12.86 12.84 17.42
CA SER A 71 -11.97 11.69 17.61
C SER A 71 -11.65 10.99 16.29
N MET A 72 -12.63 10.84 15.41
CA MET A 72 -12.41 10.29 14.05
C MET A 72 -11.49 11.19 13.21
N LEU A 73 -11.70 12.51 13.23
CA LEU A 73 -10.86 13.46 12.50
C LEU A 73 -9.43 13.51 13.00
N GLN A 74 -9.19 13.34 14.30
CA GLN A 74 -7.84 13.26 14.88
C GLN A 74 -7.02 12.09 14.34
N ILE A 75 -7.66 11.03 13.86
CA ILE A 75 -7.00 9.89 13.22
C ILE A 75 -7.01 10.03 11.70
N ALA A 76 -8.13 10.46 11.13
CA ALA A 76 -8.31 10.53 9.69
C ALA A 76 -7.41 11.59 9.04
N VAL A 77 -7.34 12.80 9.60
CA VAL A 77 -6.53 13.89 9.03
C VAL A 77 -5.04 13.56 8.95
N PRO A 78 -4.37 13.07 10.03
CA PRO A 78 -2.99 12.63 9.93
C PRO A 78 -2.78 11.46 8.96
N SER A 79 -3.74 10.53 8.87
CA SER A 79 -3.64 9.41 7.93
C SER A 79 -3.75 9.86 6.47
N ILE A 80 -4.63 10.84 6.17
CA ILE A 80 -4.73 11.46 4.84
C ILE A 80 -3.44 12.19 4.50
N LEU A 81 -2.91 12.99 5.41
CA LEU A 81 -1.65 13.72 5.21
C LEU A 81 -0.50 12.75 4.94
N GLN A 82 -0.39 11.67 5.72
CA GLN A 82 0.62 10.63 5.50
C GLN A 82 0.47 9.98 4.12
N GLN A 83 -0.72 9.60 3.70
CA GLN A 83 -0.94 9.00 2.39
C GLN A 83 -0.63 9.96 1.25
N SER A 84 -1.02 11.24 1.38
CA SER A 84 -0.68 12.29 0.43
C SER A 84 0.83 12.50 0.32
N THR A 85 1.53 12.49 1.45
CA THR A 85 3.00 12.58 1.54
C THR A 85 3.68 11.46 0.76
N VAL A 86 3.21 10.22 0.92
CA VAL A 86 3.74 9.08 0.17
C VAL A 86 3.52 9.26 -1.33
N SER A 87 2.33 9.66 -1.76
CA SER A 87 2.00 9.86 -3.17
C SER A 87 2.82 11.00 -3.82
N ILE A 88 2.95 12.14 -3.12
CA ILE A 88 3.80 13.26 -3.57
C ILE A 88 5.26 12.82 -3.66
N GLY A 89 5.75 12.08 -2.64
CA GLY A 89 7.11 11.54 -2.65
C GLY A 89 7.39 10.64 -3.85
N MET A 90 6.44 9.79 -4.22
CA MET A 90 6.55 8.95 -5.42
C MET A 90 6.64 9.78 -6.70
N LEU A 91 5.80 10.81 -6.86
CA LEU A 91 5.82 11.68 -8.04
C LEU A 91 7.15 12.43 -8.17
N ILE A 92 7.69 12.95 -7.07
CA ILE A 92 8.96 13.68 -7.10
C ILE A 92 10.12 12.73 -7.42
N VAL A 93 10.16 11.54 -6.82
CA VAL A 93 11.18 10.53 -7.14
C VAL A 93 11.11 10.12 -8.61
N GLN A 94 9.92 9.93 -9.16
CA GLN A 94 9.74 9.66 -10.58
C GLN A 94 10.24 10.80 -11.47
N ALA A 95 10.00 12.05 -11.08
CA ALA A 95 10.53 13.22 -11.79
C ALA A 95 12.06 13.26 -11.80
N VAL A 96 12.72 12.79 -10.73
CA VAL A 96 14.18 12.66 -10.65
C VAL A 96 14.71 11.57 -11.58
N VAL A 97 13.93 10.54 -11.87
CA VAL A 97 14.33 9.46 -12.81
C VAL A 97 14.26 9.90 -14.28
N ASN A 98 13.34 10.80 -14.63
CA ASN A 98 13.10 11.21 -16.00
C ASN A 98 14.38 11.65 -16.77
N PRO A 99 15.30 12.45 -16.20
CA PRO A 99 16.53 12.86 -16.88
C PRO A 99 17.50 11.73 -17.22
N PHE A 100 17.38 10.54 -16.60
CA PHE A 100 18.20 9.38 -16.91
C PHE A 100 17.81 8.65 -18.20
N GLY A 101 16.77 9.14 -18.87
CA GLY A 101 16.31 8.65 -20.17
C GLY A 101 15.17 7.63 -20.10
N THR A 102 14.50 7.44 -21.23
CA THR A 102 13.28 6.63 -21.35
C THR A 102 13.51 5.16 -20.97
N GLN A 103 14.68 4.62 -21.24
CA GLN A 103 15.01 3.22 -20.95
C GLN A 103 15.19 2.98 -19.44
N ALA A 104 15.87 3.91 -18.76
CA ALA A 104 16.01 3.88 -17.30
C ALA A 104 14.65 4.03 -16.63
N LEU A 105 13.80 4.94 -17.14
CA LEU A 105 12.43 5.12 -16.66
C LEU A 105 11.56 3.86 -16.86
N ALA A 106 11.72 3.15 -17.98
CA ALA A 106 11.01 1.91 -18.23
C ALA A 106 11.38 0.82 -17.21
N GLY A 107 12.68 0.61 -16.96
CA GLY A 107 13.18 -0.33 -15.96
C GLY A 107 12.73 0.03 -14.55
N TYR A 108 12.81 1.31 -14.16
CA TYR A 108 12.31 1.83 -12.89
C TYR A 108 10.79 1.57 -12.73
N SER A 109 10.01 1.90 -13.75
CA SER A 109 8.56 1.73 -13.73
C SER A 109 8.13 0.26 -13.65
N ALA A 110 8.85 -0.64 -14.31
CA ALA A 110 8.64 -2.07 -14.20
C ALA A 110 8.84 -2.54 -12.75
N THR A 111 9.95 -2.14 -12.12
CA THR A 111 10.25 -2.51 -10.73
C THR A 111 9.25 -1.90 -9.75
N MET A 112 8.81 -0.66 -9.94
CA MET A 112 7.77 -0.03 -9.10
C MET A 112 6.46 -0.84 -9.09
N ARG A 113 6.08 -1.45 -10.23
CA ARG A 113 4.90 -2.33 -10.29
C ARG A 113 5.09 -3.59 -9.46
N VAL A 114 6.27 -4.19 -9.53
CA VAL A 114 6.65 -5.36 -8.72
C VAL A 114 6.67 -5.01 -7.23
N GLU A 115 7.32 -3.91 -6.87
CA GLU A 115 7.34 -3.39 -5.49
C GLU A 115 5.92 -3.18 -4.95
N ASN A 116 5.02 -2.60 -5.73
CA ASN A 116 3.63 -2.40 -5.33
C ASN A 116 2.92 -3.72 -5.01
N VAL A 117 3.15 -4.78 -5.79
CA VAL A 117 2.56 -6.11 -5.52
C VAL A 117 3.04 -6.68 -4.19
N PHE A 118 4.35 -6.65 -3.93
CA PHE A 118 4.89 -7.12 -2.65
C PHE A 118 4.47 -6.23 -1.48
N SER A 119 4.46 -4.92 -1.68
CA SER A 119 4.04 -3.93 -0.67
C SER A 119 2.61 -4.13 -0.19
N LEU A 120 1.69 -4.57 -1.05
CA LEU A 120 0.29 -4.83 -0.68
C LEU A 120 0.17 -5.78 0.51
N ILE A 121 1.05 -6.76 0.64
CA ILE A 121 1.00 -7.74 1.74
C ILE A 121 1.41 -7.07 3.05
N PHE A 122 2.53 -6.34 3.07
CA PHE A 122 2.98 -5.60 4.26
C PHE A 122 1.93 -4.56 4.71
N VAL A 123 1.37 -3.81 3.76
CA VAL A 123 0.30 -2.84 4.02
C VAL A 123 -0.95 -3.54 4.58
N SER A 124 -1.30 -4.72 4.08
CA SER A 124 -2.45 -5.50 4.56
C SER A 124 -2.25 -5.99 5.99
N ILE A 125 -1.04 -6.45 6.33
CA ILE A 125 -0.69 -6.84 7.70
C ILE A 125 -0.79 -5.63 8.63
N GLY A 126 -0.19 -4.49 8.27
CA GLY A 126 -0.31 -3.25 9.05
C GLY A 126 -1.76 -2.77 9.22
N ASN A 127 -2.59 -2.89 8.19
CA ASN A 127 -4.01 -2.56 8.24
C ASN A 127 -4.81 -3.54 9.13
N ALA A 128 -4.41 -4.81 9.22
CA ALA A 128 -5.02 -5.79 10.11
C ALA A 128 -4.61 -5.57 11.58
N VAL A 129 -3.38 -5.15 11.82
CA VAL A 129 -2.86 -4.84 13.17
C VAL A 129 -3.63 -3.69 13.80
N SER A 130 -3.96 -2.64 13.05
CA SER A 130 -4.60 -1.44 13.59
C SER A 130 -5.93 -1.72 14.32
N PRO A 131 -6.95 -2.37 13.72
CA PRO A 131 -8.19 -2.70 14.43
C PRO A 131 -7.98 -3.75 15.53
N TYR A 132 -7.03 -4.68 15.39
CA TYR A 132 -6.69 -5.62 16.42
C TYR A 132 -6.18 -4.92 17.69
N VAL A 133 -5.28 -3.95 17.52
CA VAL A 133 -4.72 -3.15 18.61
C VAL A 133 -5.81 -2.32 19.28
N SER A 134 -6.62 -1.59 18.50
CA SER A 134 -7.67 -0.73 19.06
C SER A 134 -8.75 -1.52 19.84
N GLN A 135 -9.15 -2.70 19.34
CA GLN A 135 -10.10 -3.57 20.04
C GLN A 135 -9.53 -4.11 21.36
N ASN A 136 -8.25 -4.54 21.37
CA ASN A 136 -7.62 -5.04 22.60
C ASN A 136 -7.31 -3.93 23.59
N LEU A 137 -7.01 -2.71 23.11
CA LEU A 137 -6.86 -1.52 23.93
C LEU A 137 -8.18 -1.18 24.62
N GLY A 138 -9.30 -1.14 23.89
CA GLY A 138 -10.62 -0.90 24.44
C GLY A 138 -11.08 -1.97 25.43
N ALA A 139 -10.59 -3.20 25.27
CA ALA A 139 -10.83 -4.31 26.21
C ALA A 139 -9.83 -4.36 27.38
N ASN A 140 -8.90 -3.41 27.48
CA ASN A 140 -7.81 -3.33 28.45
C ASN A 140 -6.90 -4.58 28.50
N LYS A 141 -6.66 -5.20 27.31
CA LYS A 141 -5.86 -6.43 27.15
C LYS A 141 -4.50 -6.14 26.52
N ILE A 142 -3.65 -5.39 27.25
CA ILE A 142 -2.36 -4.91 26.74
C ILE A 142 -1.41 -6.05 26.32
N ASP A 143 -1.41 -7.19 27.06
CA ASP A 143 -0.56 -8.34 26.69
C ASP A 143 -0.93 -8.93 25.32
N ARG A 144 -2.20 -8.84 24.91
CA ARG A 144 -2.61 -9.27 23.58
C ARG A 144 -2.08 -8.34 22.49
N ILE A 145 -2.00 -7.05 22.77
CA ILE A 145 -1.41 -6.08 21.83
C ILE A 145 0.04 -6.45 21.55
N LYS A 146 0.84 -6.71 22.61
CA LYS A 146 2.25 -7.12 22.45
C LYS A 146 2.37 -8.42 21.64
N LYS A 147 1.58 -9.45 22.00
CA LYS A 147 1.57 -10.73 21.27
C LYS A 147 1.15 -10.56 19.81
N GLY A 148 0.15 -9.74 19.54
CA GLY A 148 -0.30 -9.45 18.18
C GLY A 148 0.74 -8.71 17.36
N TYR A 149 1.45 -7.75 17.94
CA TYR A 149 2.56 -7.06 17.28
C TYR A 149 3.71 -8.03 16.95
N HIS A 150 4.13 -8.88 17.91
CA HIS A 150 5.13 -9.91 17.63
C HIS A 150 4.70 -10.88 16.54
N ALA A 151 3.44 -11.30 16.53
CA ALA A 151 2.92 -12.17 15.47
C ALA A 151 2.96 -11.48 14.09
N ALA A 152 2.62 -10.18 14.02
CA ALA A 152 2.71 -9.40 12.80
C ALA A 152 4.16 -9.29 12.31
N LEU A 153 5.13 -9.02 13.22
CA LEU A 153 6.55 -8.96 12.86
C LEU A 153 7.07 -10.31 12.33
N VAL A 154 6.64 -11.43 12.92
CA VAL A 154 7.03 -12.77 12.44
C VAL A 154 6.44 -13.02 11.04
N LEU A 155 5.17 -12.67 10.81
CA LEU A 155 4.54 -12.79 9.49
C LEU A 155 5.25 -11.93 8.44
N ASP A 156 5.56 -10.67 8.78
CA ASP A 156 6.29 -9.75 7.91
C ASP A 156 7.69 -10.28 7.58
N LEU A 157 8.41 -10.82 8.59
CA LEU A 157 9.73 -11.41 8.40
C LEU A 157 9.68 -12.66 7.48
N CYS A 158 8.73 -13.55 7.72
CA CYS A 158 8.53 -14.72 6.86
C CYS A 158 8.23 -14.31 5.42
N PHE A 159 7.34 -13.34 5.25
CA PHE A 159 6.98 -12.86 3.93
C PHE A 159 8.14 -12.12 3.25
N ALA A 160 8.89 -11.28 3.98
CA ALA A 160 10.07 -10.61 3.45
C ALA A 160 11.14 -11.61 2.99
N ALA A 161 11.35 -12.70 3.74
CA ALA A 161 12.28 -13.77 3.36
C ALA A 161 11.80 -14.48 2.08
N ILE A 162 10.52 -14.80 1.97
CA ILE A 162 9.94 -15.40 0.75
C ILE A 162 10.09 -14.46 -0.43
N ALA A 163 9.72 -13.19 -0.26
CA ALA A 163 9.82 -12.16 -1.30
C ALA A 163 11.27 -11.98 -1.78
N PHE A 164 12.23 -11.96 -0.85
CA PHE A 164 13.66 -11.88 -1.17
C PHE A 164 14.11 -13.08 -2.02
N VAL A 165 13.77 -14.31 -1.61
CA VAL A 165 14.13 -15.52 -2.36
C VAL A 165 13.50 -15.52 -3.75
N VAL A 166 12.23 -15.13 -3.86
CA VAL A 166 11.52 -15.05 -5.14
C VAL A 166 12.16 -14.01 -6.07
N ILE A 167 12.51 -12.84 -5.55
CA ILE A 167 13.16 -11.79 -6.34
C ILE A 167 14.55 -12.25 -6.77
N GLU A 168 15.37 -12.78 -5.86
CA GLU A 168 16.73 -13.20 -6.21
C GLU A 168 16.74 -14.33 -7.24
N ALA A 169 15.79 -15.26 -7.15
CA ALA A 169 15.67 -16.38 -8.10
C ALA A 169 15.03 -15.99 -9.45
N LEU A 170 14.09 -15.02 -9.46
CA LEU A 170 13.20 -14.78 -10.60
C LEU A 170 13.22 -13.34 -11.12
N HIS A 171 14.14 -12.46 -10.67
CA HIS A 171 14.16 -11.05 -11.07
C HIS A 171 14.19 -10.84 -12.59
N THR A 172 14.92 -11.68 -13.33
CA THR A 172 14.98 -11.59 -14.80
C THR A 172 13.64 -11.96 -15.42
N GLN A 173 13.02 -13.05 -14.99
CA GLN A 173 11.71 -13.51 -15.46
C GLN A 173 10.62 -12.50 -15.12
N ILE A 174 10.65 -11.97 -13.90
CA ILE A 174 9.70 -10.94 -13.45
C ILE A 174 9.88 -9.67 -14.29
N SER A 175 11.12 -9.22 -14.53
CA SER A 175 11.39 -8.06 -15.41
C SER A 175 10.84 -8.29 -16.81
N SER A 176 10.95 -9.50 -17.35
CA SER A 176 10.48 -9.83 -18.70
C SER A 176 8.96 -9.76 -18.84
N LEU A 177 8.20 -10.00 -17.76
CA LEU A 177 6.74 -9.85 -17.79
C LEU A 177 6.29 -8.40 -17.98
N PHE A 178 7.08 -7.43 -17.52
CA PHE A 178 6.73 -6.01 -17.57
C PHE A 178 7.42 -5.25 -18.72
N LEU A 179 8.65 -5.63 -19.08
CA LEU A 179 9.41 -4.99 -20.16
C LEU A 179 9.15 -5.63 -21.52
N GLY A 180 8.69 -6.88 -21.55
CA GLY A 180 8.41 -7.59 -22.79
C GLY A 180 9.65 -7.77 -23.68
N LYS A 181 9.44 -8.17 -24.95
CA LYS A 181 10.52 -8.39 -25.92
C LYS A 181 11.19 -7.09 -26.40
N ASP A 182 10.54 -5.95 -26.21
CA ASP A 182 11.01 -4.63 -26.62
C ASP A 182 11.89 -3.94 -25.57
N GLY A 183 12.06 -4.57 -24.41
CA GLY A 183 12.92 -4.08 -23.34
C GLY A 183 14.39 -4.07 -23.78
N THR A 184 15.06 -2.92 -23.59
CA THR A 184 16.51 -2.82 -23.84
C THR A 184 17.34 -3.44 -22.73
N ALA A 185 18.59 -3.79 -23.04
CA ALA A 185 19.53 -4.32 -22.04
C ALA A 185 19.66 -3.39 -20.82
N LEU A 186 19.67 -2.07 -21.04
CA LEU A 186 19.71 -1.08 -19.97
C LEU A 186 18.45 -1.11 -19.09
N ALA A 187 17.26 -1.23 -19.68
CA ALA A 187 16.01 -1.31 -18.91
C ALA A 187 15.97 -2.58 -18.05
N TYR A 188 16.42 -3.71 -18.58
CA TYR A 188 16.54 -4.96 -17.83
C TYR A 188 17.56 -4.87 -16.70
N GLN A 189 18.72 -4.26 -16.95
CA GLN A 189 19.75 -4.04 -15.93
C GLN A 189 19.21 -3.16 -14.80
N VAL A 190 18.65 -1.99 -15.12
CA VAL A 190 18.05 -1.06 -14.15
C VAL A 190 16.97 -1.74 -13.32
N SER A 191 16.09 -2.51 -13.98
CA SER A 191 15.02 -3.23 -13.28
C SER A 191 15.57 -4.31 -12.35
N GLY A 192 16.52 -5.11 -12.80
CA GLY A 192 17.14 -6.18 -12.02
C GLY A 192 17.90 -5.65 -10.81
N ASP A 193 18.73 -4.62 -11.01
CA ASP A 193 19.51 -4.00 -9.93
C ASP A 193 18.58 -3.39 -8.87
N TYR A 194 17.55 -2.67 -9.28
CA TYR A 194 16.59 -2.09 -8.34
C TYR A 194 15.81 -3.16 -7.59
N MET A 195 15.31 -4.23 -8.26
CA MET A 195 14.58 -5.30 -7.59
C MET A 195 15.42 -5.98 -6.51
N ARG A 196 16.68 -6.29 -6.80
CA ARG A 196 17.59 -6.90 -5.84
C ARG A 196 17.81 -5.99 -4.65
N TRP A 197 18.06 -4.70 -4.89
CA TRP A 197 18.22 -3.72 -3.81
C TRP A 197 17.01 -3.63 -2.91
N ILE A 198 15.81 -3.48 -3.47
CA ILE A 198 14.58 -3.33 -2.66
C ILE A 198 14.27 -4.61 -1.86
N GLY A 199 14.62 -5.79 -2.40
CA GLY A 199 14.44 -7.08 -1.75
C GLY A 199 15.12 -7.16 -0.38
N TYR A 200 16.32 -6.62 -0.23
CA TYR A 200 17.03 -6.57 1.06
C TYR A 200 16.30 -5.73 2.11
N PHE A 201 15.54 -4.74 1.69
CA PHE A 201 14.89 -3.78 2.59
C PHE A 201 13.42 -4.12 2.90
N PHE A 202 12.87 -5.18 2.34
CA PHE A 202 11.51 -5.60 2.66
C PHE A 202 11.31 -5.93 4.14
N ILE A 203 12.35 -6.39 4.83
CA ILE A 203 12.30 -6.61 6.28
C ILE A 203 12.03 -5.28 7.01
N VAL A 204 12.75 -4.21 6.64
CA VAL A 204 12.58 -2.88 7.23
C VAL A 204 11.17 -2.33 6.92
N MET A 205 10.70 -2.53 5.68
CA MET A 205 9.35 -2.17 5.27
C MET A 205 8.28 -2.88 6.11
N GLY A 206 8.42 -4.19 6.35
CA GLY A 206 7.50 -4.96 7.18
C GLY A 206 7.44 -4.42 8.60
N ILE A 207 8.59 -4.23 9.25
CA ILE A 207 8.67 -3.66 10.61
C ILE A 207 7.97 -2.29 10.66
N LYS A 208 8.23 -1.44 9.67
CA LYS A 208 7.59 -0.13 9.57
C LYS A 208 6.07 -0.25 9.45
N MET A 209 5.55 -1.09 8.54
CA MET A 209 4.11 -1.23 8.32
C MET A 209 3.37 -1.80 9.53
N ALA A 210 3.95 -2.80 10.21
CA ALA A 210 3.40 -3.32 11.47
C ALA A 210 3.39 -2.25 12.57
N THR A 211 4.47 -1.48 12.71
CA THR A 211 4.59 -0.41 13.70
C THR A 211 3.60 0.72 13.43
N ASP A 212 3.46 1.15 12.17
CA ASP A 212 2.47 2.12 11.71
C ASP A 212 1.04 1.65 12.05
N GLY A 213 0.76 0.35 11.90
CA GLY A 213 -0.50 -0.28 12.29
C GLY A 213 -0.77 -0.18 13.80
N VAL A 214 0.25 -0.42 14.62
CA VAL A 214 0.16 -0.28 16.09
C VAL A 214 -0.10 1.17 16.48
N LEU A 215 0.66 2.12 15.95
CA LEU A 215 0.50 3.56 16.26
C LEU A 215 -0.90 4.06 15.93
N ARG A 216 -1.42 3.68 14.76
CA ARG A 216 -2.81 3.99 14.36
C ARG A 216 -3.82 3.34 15.30
N GLY A 217 -3.62 2.07 15.65
CA GLY A 217 -4.50 1.34 16.57
C GLY A 217 -4.53 1.88 17.98
N LEU A 218 -3.42 2.45 18.46
CA LEU A 218 -3.31 3.15 19.75
C LEU A 218 -3.84 4.59 19.70
N GLY A 219 -4.11 5.13 18.49
CA GLY A 219 -4.49 6.54 18.32
C GLY A 219 -3.32 7.52 18.51
N ILE A 220 -2.07 7.03 18.52
CA ILE A 220 -0.86 7.86 18.71
C ILE A 220 -0.43 8.44 17.35
N MET A 221 -1.15 9.48 16.92
CA MET A 221 -1.01 10.01 15.55
C MET A 221 0.15 11.01 15.38
N ARG A 222 0.60 11.69 16.43
CA ARG A 222 1.70 12.67 16.33
C ARG A 222 3.03 12.02 15.93
N PRO A 223 3.56 11.00 16.63
CA PRO A 223 4.78 10.30 16.20
C PRO A 223 4.65 9.67 14.81
N PHE A 224 3.48 9.09 14.50
CA PHE A 224 3.18 8.52 13.19
C PHE A 224 3.35 9.54 12.06
N LEU A 225 2.78 10.76 12.22
CA LEU A 225 2.90 11.82 11.23
C LEU A 225 4.33 12.35 11.13
N VAL A 226 5.01 12.59 12.27
CA VAL A 226 6.41 13.05 12.30
C VAL A 226 7.32 12.05 11.59
N ALA A 227 7.21 10.75 11.90
CA ALA A 227 7.99 9.71 11.23
C ALA A 227 7.75 9.70 9.71
N SER A 228 6.50 9.90 9.27
CA SER A 228 6.17 9.97 7.85
C SER A 228 6.76 11.22 7.15
N MET A 229 6.77 12.36 7.83
CA MET A 229 7.40 13.58 7.31
C MET A 229 8.93 13.45 7.23
N VAL A 230 9.56 12.88 8.25
CA VAL A 230 11.01 12.59 8.26
C VAL A 230 11.36 11.62 7.13
N ASN A 231 10.58 10.54 6.98
CA ASN A 231 10.72 9.61 5.86
C ASN A 231 10.71 10.34 4.50
N LEU A 232 9.71 11.19 4.27
CA LEU A 232 9.65 11.97 3.03
C LEU A 232 10.86 12.88 2.87
N ALA A 233 11.25 13.60 3.92
CA ALA A 233 12.39 14.53 3.86
C ALA A 233 13.69 13.80 3.51
N ILE A 234 13.98 12.66 4.15
CA ILE A 234 15.14 11.82 3.84
C ILE A 234 15.07 11.32 2.40
N ARG A 235 13.93 10.75 1.99
CA ARG A 235 13.72 10.22 0.65
C ARG A 235 13.96 11.29 -0.42
N LEU A 236 13.40 12.48 -0.25
CA LEU A 236 13.57 13.58 -1.19
C LEU A 236 14.99 14.11 -1.18
N SER A 237 15.62 14.28 -0.01
CA SER A 237 16.99 14.74 0.10
C SER A 237 17.96 13.78 -0.62
N VAL A 238 17.84 12.49 -0.40
CA VAL A 238 18.68 11.48 -1.06
C VAL A 238 18.41 11.48 -2.57
N ALA A 239 17.17 11.50 -3.01
CA ALA A 239 16.81 11.48 -4.44
C ALA A 239 17.30 12.76 -5.15
N LEU A 240 17.03 13.94 -4.60
CA LEU A 240 17.33 15.22 -5.26
C LEU A 240 18.80 15.61 -5.21
N ILE A 241 19.53 15.24 -4.13
CA ILE A 241 20.92 15.64 -3.94
C ILE A 241 21.87 14.57 -4.48
N CYS A 242 21.63 13.31 -4.18
CA CYS A 242 22.55 12.22 -4.51
C CYS A 242 22.36 11.66 -5.92
N ALA A 243 21.12 11.52 -6.40
CA ALA A 243 20.88 10.92 -7.72
C ALA A 243 21.51 11.71 -8.88
N PRO A 244 21.45 13.06 -8.96
CA PRO A 244 22.09 13.81 -10.03
C PRO A 244 23.64 13.74 -10.00
N ARG A 245 24.23 13.47 -8.82
CA ARG A 245 25.68 13.45 -8.63
C ARG A 245 26.30 12.06 -8.77
N PHE A 246 25.60 11.04 -8.29
CA PHE A 246 26.15 9.70 -8.15
C PHE A 246 25.41 8.63 -8.99
N GLY A 247 24.38 9.06 -9.74
CA GLY A 247 23.65 8.19 -10.66
C GLY A 247 22.34 7.60 -10.08
N ILE A 248 21.64 6.87 -10.95
CA ILE A 248 20.29 6.36 -10.70
C ILE A 248 20.20 5.42 -9.48
N ALA A 249 21.29 4.76 -9.09
CA ALA A 249 21.32 3.87 -7.92
C ALA A 249 20.90 4.58 -6.62
N PHE A 250 21.15 5.87 -6.50
CA PHE A 250 20.74 6.65 -5.34
C PHE A 250 19.25 6.95 -5.29
N VAL A 251 18.54 6.84 -6.41
CA VAL A 251 17.08 6.87 -6.43
C VAL A 251 16.52 5.64 -5.70
N TRP A 252 17.13 4.47 -5.91
CA TRP A 252 16.71 3.22 -5.28
C TRP A 252 16.98 3.23 -3.78
N LEU A 253 18.13 3.76 -3.39
CA LEU A 253 18.52 3.94 -1.98
C LEU A 253 17.62 4.95 -1.24
N ALA A 254 17.06 5.93 -1.94
CA ALA A 254 16.21 6.95 -1.33
C ALA A 254 14.97 6.35 -0.68
N VAL A 255 14.40 5.28 -1.27
CA VAL A 255 13.18 4.63 -0.76
C VAL A 255 13.45 3.92 0.57
N PRO A 256 14.41 2.98 0.67
CA PRO A 256 14.73 2.32 1.94
C PRO A 256 15.32 3.25 2.99
N ALA A 257 16.11 4.25 2.60
CA ALA A 257 16.66 5.23 3.53
C ALA A 257 15.56 6.02 4.27
N GLY A 258 14.41 6.18 3.63
CA GLY A 258 13.25 6.77 4.29
C GLY A 258 12.54 5.82 5.26
N TRP A 259 12.71 4.50 5.13
CA TRP A 259 12.07 3.53 6.03
C TRP A 259 12.84 3.33 7.34
N LEU A 260 14.14 3.60 7.35
CA LEU A 260 15.01 3.58 8.54
C LEU A 260 14.79 4.80 9.43
#